data_928d490e76f17526a985a5228e1bcd78
#
_entry.id   928d490e76f17526a985a5228e1bcd78
#
_cell.length_a   1.000
_cell.length_b   1.000
_cell.length_c   1.000
_cell.angle_alpha   90.00
_cell.angle_beta   90.00
_cell.angle_gamma   90.00
#
_symmetry.space_group_name_H-M   'P 1'
#
loop_
_entity.id
_entity.type
_entity.pdbx_description
1 polymer ?
#
loop_
_entity_poly.entity_id
_entity_poly.type
_entity_poly.pdbx_seq_one_letter_code
_entity_poly.pdbx_strand_id
1 'polypeptide(L)'
;MTFRRCLAILIVLGLWEAVRRFNLVGPLLLASPTEMGEAFVKSWFDYVVALRLTATEIAIALAFAWTLGIAVGTIAGLRPFLSATAGPILSSLFAVPLISWYPLFMVWFGIGITSKITYAIVSGFFPIAINTMNGIRAVDHQYLLLGRAIGCSRRQVIVRILLPMAMPSIVSGLRIGTALVVIGVIVAEMLASLGGIGYLISYYRSIYATAHVYLGILCALGCALVVNWGLSFVERRFTHWRVVQIEG
;
A
#
# COMPACT_ATOMS: atom_id res chain seq x y z
N MET A 1 -8.54 19.99 -21.24
CA MET A 1 -7.46 19.06 -20.84
C MET A 1 -7.84 17.57 -20.95
N THR A 2 -9.06 17.17 -20.68
CA THR A 2 -9.59 15.79 -20.75
C THR A 2 -9.51 15.15 -22.15
N PHE A 3 -9.91 15.89 -23.21
CA PHE A 3 -9.90 15.37 -24.59
C PHE A 3 -8.50 14.93 -25.05
N ARG A 4 -7.46 15.73 -24.81
CA ARG A 4 -6.07 15.37 -25.17
C ARG A 4 -5.57 14.13 -24.43
N ARG A 5 -5.99 13.93 -23.17
CA ARG A 5 -5.65 12.74 -22.37
C ARG A 5 -6.36 11.49 -22.88
N CYS A 6 -7.66 11.58 -23.20
CA CYS A 6 -8.40 10.46 -23.78
C CYS A 6 -7.84 10.06 -25.15
N LEU A 7 -7.49 11.04 -26.01
CA LEU A 7 -6.88 10.77 -27.30
C LEU A 7 -5.52 10.06 -27.16
N ALA A 8 -4.67 10.49 -26.22
CA ALA A 8 -3.39 9.84 -25.96
C ALA A 8 -3.57 8.38 -25.51
N ILE A 9 -4.52 8.10 -24.62
CA ILE A 9 -4.83 6.73 -24.17
C ILE A 9 -5.30 5.88 -25.36
N LEU A 10 -6.19 6.38 -26.20
CA LEU A 10 -6.67 5.66 -27.37
C LEU A 10 -5.56 5.37 -28.38
N ILE A 11 -4.64 6.32 -28.60
CA ILE A 11 -3.48 6.11 -29.46
C ILE A 11 -2.57 5.00 -28.89
N VAL A 12 -2.27 5.03 -27.59
CA VAL A 12 -1.45 4.00 -26.94
C VAL A 12 -2.09 2.62 -27.03
N LEU A 13 -3.38 2.51 -26.75
CA LEU A 13 -4.12 1.24 -26.88
C LEU A 13 -4.19 0.75 -28.33
N GLY A 14 -4.39 1.67 -29.29
CA GLY A 14 -4.38 1.33 -30.72
C GLY A 14 -3.02 0.86 -31.22
N LEU A 15 -1.93 1.50 -30.78
CA LEU A 15 -0.57 1.05 -31.09
C LEU A 15 -0.28 -0.31 -30.46
N TRP A 16 -0.69 -0.53 -29.21
CA TRP A 16 -0.52 -1.83 -28.54
C TRP A 16 -1.26 -2.94 -29.31
N GLU A 17 -2.51 -2.73 -29.66
CA GLU A 17 -3.29 -3.67 -30.47
C GLU A 17 -2.64 -3.93 -31.84
N ALA A 18 -2.14 -2.87 -32.51
CA ALA A 18 -1.49 -2.98 -33.80
C ALA A 18 -0.20 -3.82 -33.72
N VAL A 19 0.67 -3.57 -32.73
CA VAL A 19 1.91 -4.36 -32.50
C VAL A 19 1.58 -5.84 -32.41
N ARG A 20 0.51 -6.22 -31.75
CA ARG A 20 0.10 -7.61 -31.60
C ARG A 20 -0.52 -8.18 -32.86
N ARG A 21 -1.40 -7.43 -33.56
CA ARG A 21 -2.05 -7.88 -34.82
C ARG A 21 -1.07 -8.06 -35.96
N PHE A 22 -0.04 -7.22 -36.04
CA PHE A 22 1.03 -7.38 -37.04
C PHE A 22 2.06 -8.44 -36.67
N ASN A 23 1.85 -9.19 -35.55
CA ASN A 23 2.77 -10.23 -35.07
C ASN A 23 4.22 -9.72 -34.88
N LEU A 24 4.42 -8.44 -34.58
CA LEU A 24 5.75 -7.87 -34.32
C LEU A 24 6.33 -8.46 -33.02
N VAL A 25 5.47 -8.92 -32.09
CA VAL A 25 5.84 -9.57 -30.86
C VAL A 25 5.06 -10.86 -30.72
N GLY A 26 5.73 -11.95 -30.31
CA GLY A 26 5.11 -13.27 -30.19
C GLY A 26 3.97 -13.31 -29.15
N PRO A 27 2.98 -14.22 -29.31
CA PRO A 27 1.80 -14.34 -28.45
C PRO A 27 2.13 -14.68 -26.98
N LEU A 28 3.28 -15.28 -26.75
CA LEU A 28 3.75 -15.62 -25.40
C LEU A 28 4.32 -14.43 -24.64
N LEU A 29 4.71 -13.37 -25.36
CA LEU A 29 5.34 -12.19 -24.74
C LEU A 29 4.39 -11.03 -24.53
N LEU A 30 3.44 -10.84 -25.46
CA LEU A 30 2.50 -9.70 -25.42
C LEU A 30 1.10 -10.20 -25.76
N ALA A 31 0.14 -9.86 -24.90
CA ALA A 31 -1.29 -10.02 -25.19
C ALA A 31 -1.88 -8.71 -25.71
N SER A 32 -2.85 -8.78 -26.63
CA SER A 32 -3.57 -7.60 -27.07
C SER A 32 -4.67 -7.19 -26.08
N PRO A 33 -5.08 -5.92 -26.07
CA PRO A 33 -6.26 -5.46 -25.33
C PRO A 33 -7.54 -6.26 -25.63
N THR A 34 -7.73 -6.67 -26.88
CA THR A 34 -8.89 -7.49 -27.29
C THR A 34 -8.82 -8.91 -26.71
N GLU A 35 -7.66 -9.58 -26.75
CA GLU A 35 -7.45 -10.89 -26.12
C GLU A 35 -7.68 -10.85 -24.61
N MET A 36 -7.29 -9.75 -23.94
CA MET A 36 -7.56 -9.55 -22.51
C MET A 36 -9.05 -9.39 -22.22
N GLY A 37 -9.78 -8.65 -23.09
CA GLY A 37 -11.24 -8.51 -22.99
C GLY A 37 -11.95 -9.85 -23.13
N GLU A 38 -11.56 -10.68 -24.09
CA GLU A 38 -12.10 -12.05 -24.25
C GLU A 38 -11.79 -12.93 -23.03
N ALA A 39 -10.55 -12.86 -22.50
CA ALA A 39 -10.15 -13.58 -21.30
C ALA A 39 -11.02 -13.18 -20.09
N PHE A 40 -11.31 -11.88 -19.94
CA PHE A 40 -12.21 -11.41 -18.91
C PHE A 40 -13.62 -11.96 -19.05
N VAL A 41 -14.21 -11.90 -20.23
CA VAL A 41 -15.57 -12.42 -20.48
C VAL A 41 -15.65 -13.92 -20.19
N LYS A 42 -14.63 -14.70 -20.55
CA LYS A 42 -14.59 -16.15 -20.32
C LYS A 42 -14.45 -16.53 -18.85
N SER A 43 -13.71 -15.74 -18.07
CA SER A 43 -13.33 -16.07 -16.67
C SER A 43 -13.73 -14.95 -15.68
N TRP A 44 -14.72 -14.14 -15.98
CA TRP A 44 -15.12 -12.97 -15.17
C TRP A 44 -15.41 -13.34 -13.72
N PHE A 45 -16.04 -14.50 -13.51
CA PHE A 45 -16.40 -14.97 -12.16
C PHE A 45 -15.15 -15.24 -11.30
N ASP A 46 -14.14 -15.89 -11.86
CA ASP A 46 -12.88 -16.19 -11.17
C ASP A 46 -12.16 -14.88 -10.77
N TYR A 47 -12.16 -13.89 -11.69
CA TYR A 47 -11.56 -12.58 -11.39
C TYR A 47 -12.32 -11.80 -10.32
N VAL A 48 -13.65 -11.85 -10.33
CA VAL A 48 -14.46 -11.20 -9.29
C VAL A 48 -14.23 -11.84 -7.92
N VAL A 49 -14.20 -13.17 -7.85
CA VAL A 49 -13.91 -13.90 -6.60
C VAL A 49 -12.49 -13.58 -6.11
N ALA A 50 -11.50 -13.62 -7.01
CA ALA A 50 -10.12 -13.30 -6.69
C ALA A 50 -9.95 -11.85 -6.21
N LEU A 51 -10.57 -10.87 -6.91
CA LEU A 51 -10.57 -9.45 -6.51
C LEU A 51 -11.16 -9.25 -5.12
N ARG A 52 -12.27 -9.92 -4.82
CA ARG A 52 -12.91 -9.84 -3.51
C ARG A 52 -12.01 -10.37 -2.40
N LEU A 53 -11.31 -11.48 -2.65
CA LEU A 53 -10.38 -12.07 -1.69
C LEU A 53 -9.19 -11.11 -1.46
N THR A 54 -8.50 -10.69 -2.52
CA THR A 54 -7.38 -9.75 -2.44
C THR A 54 -7.79 -8.43 -1.75
N ALA A 55 -8.95 -7.88 -2.09
CA ALA A 55 -9.45 -6.64 -1.47
C ALA A 55 -9.70 -6.80 0.03
N THR A 56 -10.26 -7.94 0.48
CA THR A 56 -10.46 -8.21 1.90
C THR A 56 -9.15 -8.38 2.65
N GLU A 57 -8.18 -9.09 2.08
CA GLU A 57 -6.83 -9.24 2.65
C GLU A 57 -6.12 -7.89 2.79
N ILE A 58 -6.17 -7.05 1.74
CA ILE A 58 -5.62 -5.69 1.77
C ILE A 58 -6.30 -4.85 2.86
N ALA A 59 -7.63 -4.87 2.94
CA ALA A 59 -8.37 -4.07 3.92
C ALA A 59 -8.01 -4.44 5.36
N ILE A 60 -7.92 -5.73 5.67
CA ILE A 60 -7.52 -6.22 6.99
C ILE A 60 -6.07 -5.82 7.28
N ALA A 61 -5.16 -6.07 6.33
CA ALA A 61 -3.75 -5.73 6.50
C ALA A 61 -3.53 -4.23 6.70
N LEU A 62 -4.24 -3.37 5.96
CA LEU A 62 -4.20 -1.91 6.14
C LEU A 62 -4.68 -1.49 7.52
N ALA A 63 -5.80 -2.01 7.99
CA ALA A 63 -6.34 -1.67 9.30
C ALA A 63 -5.32 -1.95 10.42
N PHE A 64 -4.67 -3.11 10.39
CA PHE A 64 -3.64 -3.46 11.36
C PHE A 64 -2.34 -2.69 11.16
N ALA A 65 -1.84 -2.55 9.94
CA ALA A 65 -0.59 -1.82 9.66
C ALA A 65 -0.70 -0.35 10.08
N TRP A 66 -1.82 0.31 9.80
CA TRP A 66 -2.06 1.71 10.19
C TRP A 66 -2.15 1.87 11.70
N THR A 67 -2.97 1.06 12.36
CA THR A 67 -3.17 1.16 13.81
C THR A 67 -1.89 0.84 14.58
N LEU A 68 -1.22 -0.25 14.26
CA LEU A 68 0.02 -0.66 14.93
C LEU A 68 1.17 0.30 14.59
N GLY A 69 1.32 0.71 13.33
CA GLY A 69 2.38 1.62 12.90
C GLY A 69 2.27 3.00 13.56
N ILE A 70 1.06 3.59 13.59
CA ILE A 70 0.84 4.86 14.27
C ILE A 70 1.01 4.71 15.78
N ALA A 71 0.50 3.66 16.40
CA ALA A 71 0.61 3.46 17.84
C ALA A 71 2.08 3.30 18.27
N VAL A 72 2.82 2.38 17.64
CA VAL A 72 4.23 2.13 17.95
C VAL A 72 5.09 3.35 17.64
N GLY A 73 4.89 3.98 16.47
CA GLY A 73 5.61 5.20 16.09
C GLY A 73 5.36 6.35 17.07
N THR A 74 4.11 6.52 17.53
CA THR A 74 3.77 7.53 18.55
C THR A 74 4.47 7.23 19.87
N ILE A 75 4.37 6.00 20.38
CA ILE A 75 5.01 5.59 21.65
C ILE A 75 6.52 5.79 21.57
N ALA A 76 7.15 5.36 20.48
CA ALA A 76 8.59 5.53 20.26
C ALA A 76 8.99 7.00 20.16
N GLY A 77 8.18 7.84 19.49
CA GLY A 77 8.46 9.27 19.31
C GLY A 77 8.32 10.10 20.56
N LEU A 78 7.47 9.67 21.51
CA LEU A 78 7.22 10.41 22.78
C LEU A 78 8.40 10.39 23.77
N ARG A 79 9.33 9.45 23.65
CA ARG A 79 10.44 9.28 24.58
C ARG A 79 11.78 9.32 23.83
N PRO A 80 12.68 10.26 24.13
CA PRO A 80 13.98 10.37 23.45
C PRO A 80 14.78 9.07 23.48
N PHE A 81 14.78 8.37 24.63
CA PHE A 81 15.46 7.09 24.78
C PHE A 81 14.87 6.01 23.85
N LEU A 82 13.53 5.89 23.82
CA LEU A 82 12.88 4.91 22.93
C LEU A 82 13.14 5.20 21.46
N SER A 83 13.09 6.46 21.07
CA SER A 83 13.35 6.82 19.69
C SER A 83 14.80 6.60 19.27
N ALA A 84 15.75 6.86 20.16
CA ALA A 84 17.17 6.61 19.90
C ALA A 84 17.47 5.11 19.72
N THR A 85 16.71 4.24 20.42
CA THR A 85 16.88 2.79 20.33
C THR A 85 16.01 2.17 19.23
N ALA A 86 14.72 2.48 19.21
CA ALA A 86 13.77 1.90 18.26
C ALA A 86 14.00 2.38 16.83
N GLY A 87 14.46 3.62 16.62
CA GLY A 87 14.69 4.17 15.29
C GLY A 87 15.67 3.34 14.46
N PRO A 88 16.91 3.13 14.93
CA PRO A 88 17.87 2.27 14.23
C PRO A 88 17.37 0.85 14.03
N ILE A 89 16.72 0.25 15.05
CA ILE A 89 16.19 -1.13 14.96
C ILE A 89 15.13 -1.23 13.86
N LEU A 90 14.12 -0.35 13.88
CA LEU A 90 13.06 -0.35 12.85
C LEU A 90 13.63 -0.11 11.45
N SER A 91 14.60 0.80 11.31
CA SER A 91 15.23 1.08 10.01
C SER A 91 16.09 -0.08 9.53
N SER A 92 16.81 -0.75 10.40
CA SER A 92 17.62 -1.94 10.06
C SER A 92 16.73 -3.11 9.64
N LEU A 93 15.63 -3.35 10.37
CA LEU A 93 14.67 -4.41 10.03
C LEU A 93 13.97 -4.11 8.70
N PHE A 94 13.63 -2.84 8.44
CA PHE A 94 13.04 -2.42 7.18
C PHE A 94 14.01 -2.52 5.98
N ALA A 95 15.31 -2.40 6.21
CA ALA A 95 16.33 -2.53 5.18
C ALA A 95 16.49 -3.99 4.68
N VAL A 96 16.06 -4.98 5.44
CA VAL A 96 16.06 -6.38 5.00
C VAL A 96 15.03 -6.54 3.87
N PRO A 97 15.37 -7.21 2.74
CA PRO A 97 14.39 -7.47 1.67
C PRO A 97 13.15 -8.17 2.21
N LEU A 98 12.02 -7.44 2.26
CA LEU A 98 10.79 -7.93 2.91
C LEU A 98 10.31 -9.27 2.33
N ILE A 99 10.51 -9.50 1.03
CA ILE A 99 10.12 -10.76 0.37
C ILE A 99 10.77 -11.98 1.03
N SER A 100 11.98 -11.82 1.58
CA SER A 100 12.70 -12.91 2.26
C SER A 100 12.05 -13.35 3.58
N TRP A 101 11.15 -12.53 4.14
CA TRP A 101 10.44 -12.85 5.36
C TRP A 101 9.22 -13.76 5.13
N TYR A 102 8.67 -13.76 3.91
CA TYR A 102 7.43 -14.48 3.63
C TYR A 102 7.52 -16.00 3.89
N PRO A 103 8.60 -16.72 3.51
CA PRO A 103 8.75 -18.13 3.88
C PRO A 103 8.71 -18.39 5.39
N LEU A 104 9.25 -17.46 6.20
CA LEU A 104 9.21 -17.56 7.65
C LEU A 104 7.77 -17.46 8.19
N PHE A 105 6.97 -16.54 7.64
CA PHE A 105 5.54 -16.44 8.00
C PHE A 105 4.75 -17.67 7.57
N MET A 106 5.11 -18.31 6.45
CA MET A 106 4.49 -19.58 6.06
C MET A 106 4.82 -20.71 7.03
N VAL A 107 6.04 -20.75 7.57
CA VAL A 107 6.43 -21.76 8.58
C VAL A 107 5.66 -21.55 9.88
N TRP A 108 5.48 -20.28 10.30
CA TRP A 108 4.82 -19.96 11.58
C TRP A 108 3.29 -20.07 11.51
N PHE A 109 2.67 -19.65 10.42
CA PHE A 109 1.21 -19.51 10.30
C PHE A 109 0.58 -20.44 9.27
N GLY A 110 1.40 -21.27 8.60
CA GLY A 110 0.95 -22.13 7.53
C GLY A 110 0.72 -21.39 6.19
N ILE A 111 0.42 -22.16 5.14
CA ILE A 111 0.03 -21.60 3.83
C ILE A 111 -1.45 -21.20 3.91
N GLY A 112 -1.74 -19.90 3.82
CA GLY A 112 -3.12 -19.41 3.90
C GLY A 112 -3.23 -17.91 4.09
N ILE A 113 -4.42 -17.47 4.47
CA ILE A 113 -4.77 -16.04 4.62
C ILE A 113 -3.92 -15.40 5.73
N THR A 114 -3.68 -16.10 6.84
CA THR A 114 -2.98 -15.55 8.01
C THR A 114 -1.54 -15.17 7.69
N SER A 115 -0.78 -16.04 7.02
CA SER A 115 0.60 -15.75 6.63
C SER A 115 0.69 -14.57 5.67
N LYS A 116 -0.22 -14.48 4.70
CA LYS A 116 -0.29 -13.38 3.73
C LYS A 116 -0.59 -12.03 4.41
N ILE A 117 -1.64 -12.01 5.22
CA ILE A 117 -2.03 -10.79 5.96
C ILE A 117 -0.92 -10.36 6.90
N THR A 118 -0.32 -11.27 7.67
CA THR A 118 0.77 -10.92 8.60
C THR A 118 1.98 -10.35 7.86
N TYR A 119 2.37 -10.96 6.74
CA TYR A 119 3.44 -10.43 5.91
C TYR A 119 3.14 -9.03 5.37
N ALA A 120 1.92 -8.81 4.87
CA ALA A 120 1.50 -7.50 4.37
C ALA A 120 1.45 -6.44 5.49
N ILE A 121 0.97 -6.80 6.70
CA ILE A 121 1.00 -5.93 7.88
C ILE A 121 2.43 -5.49 8.18
N VAL A 122 3.38 -6.43 8.27
CA VAL A 122 4.77 -6.14 8.57
C VAL A 122 5.39 -5.26 7.49
N SER A 123 5.06 -5.49 6.20
CA SER A 123 5.55 -4.69 5.08
C SER A 123 5.14 -3.21 5.19
N GLY A 124 3.90 -2.93 5.59
CA GLY A 124 3.40 -1.57 5.75
C GLY A 124 3.74 -0.94 7.09
N PHE A 125 3.90 -1.74 8.14
CA PHE A 125 4.15 -1.30 9.51
C PHE A 125 5.40 -0.44 9.64
N PHE A 126 6.54 -0.87 9.10
CA PHE A 126 7.82 -0.18 9.27
C PHE A 126 7.80 1.27 8.79
N PRO A 127 7.43 1.59 7.54
CA PRO A 127 7.44 2.98 7.08
C PRO A 127 6.43 3.84 7.83
N ILE A 128 5.29 3.28 8.27
CA ILE A 128 4.31 4.01 9.06
C ILE A 128 4.89 4.33 10.44
N ALA A 129 5.47 3.36 11.12
CA ALA A 129 6.03 3.54 12.46
C ALA A 129 7.21 4.52 12.44
N ILE A 130 8.14 4.40 11.48
CA ILE A 130 9.30 5.28 11.34
C ILE A 130 8.88 6.72 11.06
N ASN A 131 7.98 6.93 10.09
CA ASN A 131 7.53 8.29 9.76
C ASN A 131 6.70 8.91 10.88
N THR A 132 5.87 8.13 11.57
CA THR A 132 5.12 8.62 12.75
C THR A 132 6.06 9.02 13.87
N MET A 133 7.04 8.18 14.19
CA MET A 133 8.06 8.47 15.21
C MET A 133 8.82 9.76 14.88
N ASN A 134 9.30 9.89 13.65
CA ASN A 134 10.04 11.07 13.20
C ASN A 134 9.15 12.32 13.21
N GLY A 135 7.89 12.20 12.79
CA GLY A 135 6.92 13.30 12.83
C GLY A 135 6.65 13.81 14.24
N ILE A 136 6.48 12.92 15.23
CA ILE A 136 6.32 13.28 16.64
C ILE A 136 7.55 13.99 17.18
N ARG A 137 8.75 13.53 16.83
CA ARG A 137 10.01 14.14 17.27
C ARG A 137 10.30 15.49 16.65
N ALA A 138 9.78 15.73 15.45
CA ALA A 138 9.96 17.02 14.76
C ALA A 138 9.08 18.15 15.33
N VAL A 139 8.13 17.84 16.21
CA VAL A 139 7.30 18.85 16.86
C VAL A 139 8.13 19.66 17.86
N ASP A 140 8.13 20.99 17.69
CA ASP A 140 8.89 21.89 18.58
C ASP A 140 8.43 21.75 20.03
N HIS A 141 9.41 21.66 20.94
CA HIS A 141 9.20 21.52 22.37
C HIS A 141 8.40 22.67 22.98
N GLN A 142 8.43 23.85 22.39
CA GLN A 142 7.67 25.03 22.82
C GLN A 142 6.16 24.74 22.87
N TYR A 143 5.62 23.99 21.90
CA TYR A 143 4.20 23.62 21.89
C TYR A 143 3.83 22.67 23.04
N LEU A 144 4.78 21.83 23.47
CA LEU A 144 4.58 20.94 24.64
C LEU A 144 4.57 21.73 25.93
N LEU A 145 5.45 22.74 26.07
CA LEU A 145 5.49 23.65 27.21
C LEU A 145 4.22 24.48 27.30
N LEU A 146 3.77 25.04 26.17
CA LEU A 146 2.52 25.78 26.08
C LEU A 146 1.33 24.94 26.52
N GLY A 147 1.21 23.72 26.00
CA GLY A 147 0.13 22.80 26.38
C GLY A 147 0.11 22.52 27.89
N ARG A 148 1.29 22.36 28.50
CA ARG A 148 1.39 22.18 29.97
C ARG A 148 1.04 23.46 30.76
N ALA A 149 1.47 24.63 30.27
CA ALA A 149 1.21 25.92 30.91
C ALA A 149 -0.30 26.24 30.99
N ILE A 150 -1.08 25.84 29.97
CA ILE A 150 -2.55 25.99 29.96
C ILE A 150 -3.29 24.81 30.65
N GLY A 151 -2.57 23.91 31.34
CA GLY A 151 -3.16 22.85 32.15
C GLY A 151 -3.63 21.61 31.38
N CYS A 152 -3.15 21.37 30.14
CA CYS A 152 -3.48 20.17 29.39
C CYS A 152 -2.92 18.91 30.04
N SER A 153 -3.76 17.89 30.15
CA SER A 153 -3.33 16.54 30.53
C SER A 153 -2.38 15.93 29.49
N ARG A 154 -1.60 14.93 29.85
CA ARG A 154 -0.69 14.22 28.91
C ARG A 154 -1.44 13.70 27.66
N ARG A 155 -2.63 13.12 27.84
CA ARG A 155 -3.46 12.63 26.75
C ARG A 155 -3.91 13.76 25.81
N GLN A 156 -4.30 14.90 26.39
CA GLN A 156 -4.70 16.09 25.61
C GLN A 156 -3.52 16.64 24.80
N VAL A 157 -2.32 16.70 25.37
CA VAL A 157 -1.11 17.11 24.64
C VAL A 157 -0.83 16.17 23.46
N ILE A 158 -0.92 14.85 23.65
CA ILE A 158 -0.68 13.88 22.57
C ILE A 158 -1.74 14.04 21.47
N VAL A 159 -3.03 13.99 21.82
CA VAL A 159 -4.12 13.91 20.86
C VAL A 159 -4.43 15.26 20.19
N ARG A 160 -4.30 16.38 20.93
CA ARG A 160 -4.69 17.72 20.45
C ARG A 160 -3.55 18.58 19.94
N ILE A 161 -2.30 18.22 20.27
CA ILE A 161 -1.12 19.00 19.86
C ILE A 161 -0.18 18.13 19.02
N LEU A 162 0.39 17.06 19.59
CA LEU A 162 1.44 16.29 18.92
C LEU A 162 0.96 15.58 17.66
N LEU A 163 -0.12 14.79 17.76
CA LEU A 163 -0.63 14.04 16.59
C LEU A 163 -1.06 14.97 15.45
N PRO A 164 -1.83 16.05 15.66
CA PRO A 164 -2.15 16.99 14.59
C PRO A 164 -0.92 17.64 13.96
N MET A 165 0.08 18.03 14.75
CA MET A 165 1.30 18.63 14.22
C MET A 165 2.19 17.63 13.48
N ALA A 166 2.18 16.36 13.88
CA ALA A 166 2.89 15.26 13.22
C ALA A 166 2.16 14.71 11.98
N MET A 167 0.90 15.11 11.74
CA MET A 167 0.06 14.59 10.66
C MET A 167 0.73 14.56 9.28
N PRO A 168 1.49 15.58 8.84
CA PRO A 168 2.15 15.53 7.53
C PRO A 168 3.11 14.34 7.39
N SER A 169 3.87 14.05 8.44
CA SER A 169 4.80 12.90 8.46
C SER A 169 4.05 11.59 8.59
N ILE A 170 2.99 11.54 9.40
CA ILE A 170 2.12 10.36 9.53
C ILE A 170 1.50 10.00 8.18
N VAL A 171 0.92 10.98 7.49
CA VAL A 171 0.32 10.80 6.16
C VAL A 171 1.34 10.31 5.14
N SER A 172 2.57 10.85 5.16
CA SER A 172 3.66 10.35 4.30
C SER A 172 3.98 8.88 4.59
N GLY A 173 4.04 8.51 5.87
CA GLY A 173 4.21 7.12 6.29
C GLY A 173 3.06 6.21 5.84
N LEU A 174 1.81 6.68 6.00
CA LEU A 174 0.62 5.95 5.56
C LEU A 174 0.65 5.71 4.04
N ARG A 175 1.06 6.69 3.24
CA ARG A 175 1.16 6.56 1.78
C ARG A 175 2.14 5.48 1.37
N ILE A 176 3.35 5.50 1.92
CA ILE A 176 4.38 4.49 1.64
C ILE A 176 3.93 3.12 2.16
N GLY A 177 3.46 3.05 3.40
CA GLY A 177 3.02 1.81 4.03
C GLY A 177 1.84 1.17 3.31
N THR A 178 0.86 1.97 2.87
CA THR A 178 -0.29 1.48 2.09
C THR A 178 0.15 0.84 0.78
N ALA A 179 1.08 1.47 0.05
CA ALA A 179 1.61 0.89 -1.19
C ALA A 179 2.31 -0.46 -0.91
N LEU A 180 3.10 -0.54 0.16
CA LEU A 180 3.79 -1.77 0.54
C LEU A 180 2.85 -2.87 1.04
N VAL A 181 1.74 -2.53 1.70
CA VAL A 181 0.70 -3.52 2.04
C VAL A 181 0.09 -4.12 0.78
N VAL A 182 -0.29 -3.30 -0.20
CA VAL A 182 -0.87 -3.79 -1.46
C VAL A 182 0.11 -4.69 -2.21
N ILE A 183 1.37 -4.25 -2.35
CA ILE A 183 2.44 -5.06 -2.95
C ILE A 183 2.62 -6.36 -2.17
N GLY A 184 2.64 -6.27 -0.84
CA GLY A 184 2.83 -7.43 0.05
C GLY A 184 1.75 -8.49 -0.14
N VAL A 185 0.47 -8.11 -0.16
CA VAL A 185 -0.62 -9.07 -0.42
C VAL A 185 -0.46 -9.74 -1.77
N ILE A 186 -0.28 -8.95 -2.84
CA ILE A 186 -0.20 -9.50 -4.21
C ILE A 186 1.02 -10.43 -4.35
N VAL A 187 2.18 -10.03 -3.81
CA VAL A 187 3.39 -10.86 -3.86
C VAL A 187 3.21 -12.16 -3.05
N ALA A 188 2.61 -12.09 -1.86
CA ALA A 188 2.31 -13.27 -1.06
C ALA A 188 1.35 -14.22 -1.78
N GLU A 189 0.32 -13.68 -2.46
CA GLU A 189 -0.58 -14.47 -3.29
C GLU A 189 0.14 -15.14 -4.48
N MET A 190 1.11 -14.45 -5.08
CA MET A 190 1.90 -15.02 -6.19
C MET A 190 2.85 -16.14 -5.76
N LEU A 191 3.36 -16.06 -4.52
CA LEU A 191 4.36 -17.01 -4.02
C LEU A 191 3.72 -18.33 -3.52
N ALA A 192 2.68 -18.22 -2.69
CA ALA A 192 2.04 -19.38 -2.11
C ALA A 192 0.60 -19.07 -1.67
N SER A 193 -0.34 -19.19 -2.57
CA SER A 193 -1.77 -19.02 -2.30
C SER A 193 -2.62 -19.98 -3.11
N LEU A 194 -3.83 -20.20 -2.63
CA LEU A 194 -4.88 -20.96 -3.31
C LEU A 194 -5.97 -20.05 -3.90
N GLY A 195 -5.77 -18.73 -3.88
CA GLY A 195 -6.73 -17.77 -4.40
C GLY A 195 -6.20 -16.33 -4.32
N GLY A 196 -6.91 -15.41 -4.97
CA GLY A 196 -6.55 -14.02 -5.09
C GLY A 196 -6.01 -13.67 -6.47
N ILE A 197 -5.83 -12.36 -6.73
CA ILE A 197 -5.35 -11.88 -8.04
C ILE A 197 -3.90 -12.32 -8.28
N GLY A 198 -3.03 -12.27 -7.27
CA GLY A 198 -1.65 -12.75 -7.38
C GLY A 198 -1.58 -14.24 -7.70
N TYR A 199 -2.46 -15.07 -7.11
CA TYR A 199 -2.58 -16.47 -7.46
C TYR A 199 -2.96 -16.65 -8.94
N LEU A 200 -3.97 -15.93 -9.43
CA LEU A 200 -4.36 -16.03 -10.84
C LEU A 200 -3.23 -15.65 -11.79
N ILE A 201 -2.47 -14.59 -11.47
CA ILE A 201 -1.29 -14.18 -12.25
C ILE A 201 -0.27 -15.35 -12.32
N SER A 202 0.05 -15.96 -11.18
CA SER A 202 1.02 -17.06 -11.13
C SER A 202 0.50 -18.32 -11.81
N TYR A 203 -0.76 -18.67 -11.63
CA TYR A 203 -1.40 -19.80 -12.27
C TYR A 203 -1.39 -19.67 -13.79
N TYR A 204 -1.90 -18.54 -14.32
CA TYR A 204 -1.96 -18.35 -15.77
C TYR A 204 -0.57 -18.17 -16.40
N ARG A 205 0.40 -17.64 -15.64
CA ARG A 205 1.81 -17.64 -16.07
C ARG A 205 2.36 -19.05 -16.24
N SER A 206 2.04 -19.98 -15.33
CA SER A 206 2.54 -21.36 -15.39
C SER A 206 2.03 -22.14 -16.60
N ILE A 207 0.87 -21.77 -17.13
CA ILE A 207 0.26 -22.39 -18.33
C ILE A 207 0.41 -21.51 -19.59
N TYR A 208 1.26 -20.46 -19.52
CA TYR A 208 1.54 -19.55 -20.64
C TYR A 208 0.30 -18.84 -21.23
N ALA A 209 -0.76 -18.66 -20.45
CA ALA A 209 -1.96 -17.93 -20.83
C ALA A 209 -1.76 -16.42 -20.67
N THR A 210 -0.97 -15.82 -21.57
CA THR A 210 -0.47 -14.45 -21.47
C THR A 210 -1.58 -13.40 -21.31
N ALA A 211 -2.70 -13.53 -22.02
CA ALA A 211 -3.83 -12.61 -21.91
C ALA A 211 -4.40 -12.55 -20.49
N HIS A 212 -4.52 -13.67 -19.82
CA HIS A 212 -4.95 -13.75 -18.42
C HIS A 212 -3.91 -13.15 -17.45
N VAL A 213 -2.61 -13.34 -17.72
CA VAL A 213 -1.55 -12.71 -16.89
C VAL A 213 -1.66 -11.20 -16.94
N TYR A 214 -1.75 -10.61 -18.12
CA TYR A 214 -1.92 -9.16 -18.30
C TYR A 214 -3.22 -8.66 -17.66
N LEU A 215 -4.31 -9.39 -17.81
CA LEU A 215 -5.58 -9.07 -17.15
C LEU A 215 -5.44 -9.07 -15.62
N GLY A 216 -4.76 -10.07 -15.06
CA GLY A 216 -4.47 -10.12 -13.62
C GLY A 216 -3.64 -8.92 -13.14
N ILE A 217 -2.63 -8.52 -13.92
CA ILE A 217 -1.82 -7.32 -13.62
C ILE A 217 -2.68 -6.05 -13.66
N LEU A 218 -3.60 -5.92 -14.63
CA LEU A 218 -4.52 -4.78 -14.67
C LEU A 218 -5.49 -4.78 -13.47
N CYS A 219 -5.97 -5.93 -13.04
CA CYS A 219 -6.80 -6.05 -11.84
C CYS A 219 -6.01 -5.65 -10.58
N ALA A 220 -4.76 -6.08 -10.46
CA ALA A 220 -3.87 -5.69 -9.36
C ALA A 220 -3.62 -4.17 -9.34
N LEU A 221 -3.35 -3.57 -10.52
CA LEU A 221 -3.23 -2.13 -10.68
C LEU A 221 -4.53 -1.41 -10.28
N GLY A 222 -5.69 -1.93 -10.71
CA GLY A 222 -7.00 -1.41 -10.33
C GLY A 222 -7.19 -1.38 -8.81
N CYS A 223 -6.86 -2.48 -8.11
CA CYS A 223 -6.87 -2.53 -6.64
C CYS A 223 -5.98 -1.46 -6.02
N ALA A 224 -4.74 -1.32 -6.51
CA ALA A 224 -3.80 -0.33 -6.02
C ALA A 224 -4.33 1.11 -6.21
N LEU A 225 -4.93 1.41 -7.37
CA LEU A 225 -5.53 2.72 -7.66
C LEU A 225 -6.72 3.01 -6.73
N VAL A 226 -7.61 2.05 -6.51
CA VAL A 226 -8.77 2.20 -5.60
C VAL A 226 -8.30 2.47 -4.17
N VAL A 227 -7.32 1.70 -3.68
CA VAL A 227 -6.76 1.90 -2.34
C VAL A 227 -6.09 3.26 -2.21
N ASN A 228 -5.28 3.67 -3.20
CA ASN A 228 -4.63 4.97 -3.20
C ASN A 228 -5.63 6.14 -3.29
N TRP A 229 -6.71 5.98 -4.06
CA TRP A 229 -7.79 6.96 -4.12
C TRP A 229 -8.50 7.08 -2.77
N GLY A 230 -8.81 5.96 -2.12
CA GLY A 230 -9.36 5.92 -0.76
C GLY A 230 -8.46 6.61 0.26
N LEU A 231 -7.14 6.36 0.21
CA LEU A 231 -6.16 7.03 1.05
C LEU A 231 -6.15 8.55 0.81
N SER A 232 -6.18 8.98 -0.46
CA SER A 232 -6.20 10.40 -0.81
C SER A 232 -7.46 11.10 -0.29
N PHE A 233 -8.59 10.41 -0.20
CA PHE A 233 -9.80 10.94 0.42
C PHE A 233 -9.63 11.15 1.94
N VAL A 234 -9.02 10.19 2.62
CA VAL A 234 -8.66 10.30 4.05
C VAL A 234 -7.67 11.45 4.27
N GLU A 235 -6.64 11.56 3.45
CA GLU A 235 -5.64 12.63 3.51
C GLU A 235 -6.28 14.03 3.43
N ARG A 236 -7.16 14.24 2.47
CA ARG A 236 -7.84 15.54 2.27
C ARG A 236 -8.60 15.99 3.53
N ARG A 237 -9.16 15.06 4.29
CA ARG A 237 -9.89 15.36 5.51
C ARG A 237 -8.97 15.82 6.65
N PHE A 238 -7.71 15.38 6.64
CA PHE A 238 -6.72 15.74 7.67
C PHE A 238 -5.78 16.88 7.26
N THR A 239 -5.72 17.28 5.99
CA THR A 239 -4.78 18.29 5.48
C THR A 239 -5.41 19.69 5.39
N HIS A 240 -6.66 19.89 5.77
CA HIS A 240 -7.35 21.19 5.73
C HIS A 240 -6.63 22.31 6.51
N TRP A 241 -5.68 21.98 7.37
CA TRP A 241 -4.96 22.92 8.24
C TRP A 241 -3.79 23.65 7.55
N ARG A 242 -3.40 23.24 6.34
CA ARG A 242 -2.21 23.79 5.66
C ARG A 242 -2.44 24.99 4.75
N VAL A 243 -3.66 25.37 4.46
CA VAL A 243 -3.95 26.45 3.49
C VAL A 243 -3.67 27.86 4.07
N VAL A 244 -3.36 28.01 5.35
CA VAL A 244 -3.24 29.30 6.02
C VAL A 244 -1.78 29.84 6.09
N GLN A 245 -0.76 29.10 5.63
CA GLN A 245 0.65 29.51 5.84
C GLN A 245 1.45 29.88 4.58
N ILE A 246 0.83 30.15 3.44
CA ILE A 246 1.56 30.58 2.22
C ILE A 246 1.15 32.00 1.75
N GLU A 247 0.46 32.77 2.53
CA GLU A 247 0.26 34.21 2.29
C GLU A 247 0.75 35.02 3.52
N GLY A 248 2.06 35.18 3.60
CA GLY A 248 2.71 36.05 4.57
C GLY A 248 4.14 36.36 4.12
#